data_6e1e23c1c6d947a568f40d087a875fdf
#
_entry.id   6e1e23c1c6d947a568f40d087a875fdf
#
_cell.length_a   1.000
_cell.length_b   1.000
_cell.length_c   1.000
_cell.angle_alpha   90.00
_cell.angle_beta   90.00
_cell.angle_gamma   90.00
#
_symmetry.space_group_name_H-M   'P 1'
#
loop_
_entity.id
_entity.type
_entity.pdbx_description
1 polymer ?
#
loop_
_entity_poly.entity_id
_entity_poly.type
_entity_poly.pdbx_seq_one_letter_code
_entity_poly.pdbx_strand_id
1 'polypeptide(L)'
;MHLVKEKMMKWVMLFGIMLLCAGIMTIILFGIKQFKIGSQLSSVNQVANVSHLLARQQASLFSMLLVNNAKTEQLVENLDNFVKEEFVLDAAVYARNGELLAQSTNSPNLRSLLGLDKPEEKDTDSQQIVEPIYSSNGVEGFLRVTFDAKYAQSTKSKINQMFHRLYGEIIIVFLVGVLFAGSLHYFFSQYHRSRVHVVEKAPMPSNKATQSMSKLFHQRRRRVR
;
A
#
# COMPACT_ATOMS: atom_id res chain seq x y z
N MET A 1 44.25 26.64 8.30
CA MET A 1 43.84 25.71 7.25
C MET A 1 43.18 24.40 7.79
N HIS A 2 43.59 23.87 8.94
CA HIS A 2 43.02 22.65 9.54
C HIS A 2 41.52 22.76 9.94
N LEU A 3 41.10 23.89 10.53
CA LEU A 3 39.76 24.12 10.98
C LEU A 3 38.67 24.13 9.87
N VAL A 4 39.08 24.61 8.68
CA VAL A 4 38.19 24.62 7.50
C VAL A 4 37.99 23.20 6.96
N LYS A 5 39.07 22.41 6.93
CA LYS A 5 39.08 21.02 6.46
C LYS A 5 38.22 20.12 7.38
N GLU A 6 38.26 20.36 8.69
CA GLU A 6 37.45 19.61 9.66
C GLU A 6 35.95 19.93 9.58
N LYS A 7 35.61 21.20 9.36
CA LYS A 7 34.20 21.61 9.13
C LYS A 7 33.68 21.03 7.81
N MET A 8 34.48 21.07 6.75
CA MET A 8 34.11 20.54 5.45
C MET A 8 33.89 19.02 5.50
N MET A 9 34.70 18.27 6.22
CA MET A 9 34.59 16.81 6.38
C MET A 9 33.31 16.45 7.16
N LYS A 10 32.90 17.22 8.19
CA LYS A 10 31.65 17.04 8.93
C LYS A 10 30.42 17.30 8.05
N TRP A 11 30.48 18.31 7.19
CA TRP A 11 29.41 18.62 6.23
C TRP A 11 29.27 17.51 5.17
N VAL A 12 30.37 16.99 4.65
CA VAL A 12 30.36 15.89 3.68
C VAL A 12 29.78 14.60 4.32
N MET A 13 30.14 14.30 5.55
CA MET A 13 29.61 13.14 6.27
C MET A 13 28.10 13.26 6.53
N LEU A 14 27.63 14.46 6.92
CA LEU A 14 26.22 14.73 7.15
C LEU A 14 25.40 14.64 5.87
N PHE A 15 25.94 15.18 4.76
CA PHE A 15 25.34 15.05 3.44
C PHE A 15 25.27 13.60 2.96
N GLY A 16 26.32 12.80 3.21
CA GLY A 16 26.34 11.37 2.90
C GLY A 16 25.26 10.58 3.63
N ILE A 17 25.07 10.84 4.93
CA ILE A 17 24.01 10.21 5.73
C ILE A 17 22.62 10.60 5.20
N MET A 18 22.43 11.89 4.87
CA MET A 18 21.15 12.37 4.32
C MET A 18 20.83 11.70 2.97
N LEU A 19 21.84 11.54 2.11
CA LEU A 19 21.71 10.89 0.81
C LEU A 19 21.38 9.39 0.96
N LEU A 20 22.00 8.71 1.93
CA LEU A 20 21.73 7.32 2.25
C LEU A 20 20.29 7.14 2.77
N CYS A 21 19.84 8.01 3.67
CA CYS A 21 18.45 8.01 4.16
C CYS A 21 17.43 8.24 3.03
N ALA A 22 17.72 9.18 2.11
CA ALA A 22 16.90 9.43 0.94
C ALA A 22 16.86 8.21 -0.01
N GLY A 23 17.98 7.52 -0.19
CA GLY A 23 18.05 6.29 -0.97
C GLY A 23 17.19 5.18 -0.38
N ILE A 24 17.29 4.93 0.93
CA ILE A 24 16.46 3.95 1.63
C ILE A 24 14.96 4.30 1.49
N MET A 25 14.62 5.57 1.68
CA MET A 25 13.24 6.05 1.52
C MET A 25 12.70 5.79 0.11
N THR A 26 13.51 6.04 -0.91
CA THR A 26 13.14 5.78 -2.31
C THR A 26 12.87 4.29 -2.56
N ILE A 27 13.70 3.41 -2.01
CA ILE A 27 13.52 1.95 -2.12
C ILE A 27 12.22 1.50 -1.46
N ILE A 28 11.93 2.02 -0.26
CA ILE A 28 10.68 1.70 0.48
C ILE A 28 9.45 2.16 -0.32
N LEU A 29 9.45 3.39 -0.82
CA LEU A 29 8.33 3.93 -1.61
C LEU A 29 8.13 3.16 -2.91
N PHE A 30 9.21 2.73 -3.56
CA PHE A 30 9.14 1.90 -4.76
C PHE A 30 8.56 0.52 -4.45
N GLY A 31 8.98 -0.12 -3.35
CA GLY A 31 8.42 -1.39 -2.89
C GLY A 31 6.92 -1.32 -2.60
N ILE A 32 6.46 -0.27 -1.93
CA ILE A 32 5.04 -0.04 -1.66
C ILE A 32 4.25 0.14 -2.97
N LYS A 33 4.79 0.87 -3.93
CA LYS A 33 4.16 1.05 -5.25
C LYS A 33 3.98 -0.28 -5.98
N GLN A 34 5.00 -1.14 -5.98
CA GLN A 34 4.92 -2.48 -6.57
C GLN A 34 3.90 -3.36 -5.85
N PHE A 35 3.90 -3.35 -4.53
CA PHE A 35 2.93 -4.09 -3.73
C PHE A 35 1.50 -3.62 -3.97
N LYS A 36 1.28 -2.31 -4.12
CA LYS A 36 -0.03 -1.74 -4.48
C LYS A 36 -0.55 -2.29 -5.79
N ILE A 37 0.29 -2.29 -6.84
CA ILE A 37 -0.08 -2.81 -8.17
C ILE A 37 -0.42 -4.30 -8.07
N GLY A 38 0.41 -5.10 -7.39
CA GLY A 38 0.18 -6.52 -7.18
C GLY A 38 -1.12 -6.80 -6.41
N SER A 39 -1.38 -6.05 -5.35
CA SER A 39 -2.61 -6.17 -4.54
C SER A 39 -3.87 -5.80 -5.32
N GLN A 40 -3.82 -4.75 -6.14
CA GLN A 40 -4.95 -4.38 -7.00
C GLN A 40 -5.24 -5.44 -8.06
N LEU A 41 -4.22 -5.98 -8.70
CA LEU A 41 -4.38 -7.05 -9.70
C LEU A 41 -4.93 -8.33 -9.06
N SER A 42 -4.42 -8.70 -7.89
CA SER A 42 -4.91 -9.86 -7.13
C SER A 42 -6.37 -9.71 -6.72
N SER A 43 -6.79 -8.53 -6.25
CA SER A 43 -8.17 -8.30 -5.82
C SER A 43 -9.18 -8.36 -6.98
N VAL A 44 -8.81 -7.83 -8.16
CA VAL A 44 -9.66 -7.92 -9.36
C VAL A 44 -9.82 -9.37 -9.80
N ASN A 45 -8.73 -10.13 -9.85
CA ASN A 45 -8.77 -11.54 -10.19
C ASN A 45 -9.57 -12.37 -9.17
N GLN A 46 -9.48 -12.02 -7.89
CA GLN A 46 -10.22 -12.69 -6.83
C GLN A 46 -11.73 -12.46 -6.96
N VAL A 47 -12.17 -11.22 -7.23
CA VAL A 47 -13.60 -10.91 -7.46
C VAL A 47 -14.12 -11.65 -8.69
N ALA A 48 -13.37 -11.62 -9.80
CA ALA A 48 -13.75 -12.37 -11.01
C ALA A 48 -13.87 -13.88 -10.74
N ASN A 49 -12.92 -14.46 -10.04
CA ASN A 49 -12.94 -15.89 -9.69
C ASN A 49 -14.14 -16.25 -8.79
N VAL A 50 -14.48 -15.40 -7.81
CA VAL A 50 -15.65 -15.61 -6.94
C VAL A 50 -16.93 -15.50 -7.75
N SER A 51 -17.06 -14.54 -8.67
CA SER A 51 -18.22 -14.40 -9.55
C SER A 51 -18.42 -15.63 -10.43
N HIS A 52 -17.33 -16.16 -11.04
CA HIS A 52 -17.39 -17.41 -11.80
C HIS A 52 -17.76 -18.61 -10.94
N LEU A 53 -17.21 -18.70 -9.71
CA LEU A 53 -17.54 -19.79 -8.78
C LEU A 53 -19.02 -19.78 -8.41
N LEU A 54 -19.57 -18.60 -8.11
CA LEU A 54 -20.98 -18.43 -7.79
C LEU A 54 -21.88 -18.75 -8.98
N ALA A 55 -21.56 -18.25 -10.17
CA ALA A 55 -22.30 -18.57 -11.38
C ALA A 55 -22.30 -20.08 -11.66
N ARG A 56 -21.16 -20.76 -11.48
CA ARG A 56 -21.03 -22.21 -11.64
C ARG A 56 -21.82 -22.99 -10.59
N GLN A 57 -21.81 -22.53 -9.33
CA GLN A 57 -22.62 -23.14 -8.27
C GLN A 57 -24.09 -23.03 -8.57
N GLN A 58 -24.56 -21.86 -9.03
CA GLN A 58 -25.95 -21.67 -9.46
C GLN A 58 -26.28 -22.50 -10.71
N ALA A 59 -25.40 -22.57 -11.69
CA ALA A 59 -25.60 -23.43 -12.86
C ALA A 59 -25.82 -24.90 -12.47
N SER A 60 -25.12 -25.39 -11.44
CA SER A 60 -25.34 -26.74 -10.89
C SER A 60 -26.74 -26.93 -10.28
N LEU A 61 -27.27 -25.91 -9.59
CA LEU A 61 -28.65 -25.94 -9.07
C LEU A 61 -29.67 -25.96 -10.23
N PHE A 62 -29.46 -25.11 -11.24
CA PHE A 62 -30.32 -25.10 -12.42
C PHE A 62 -30.25 -26.38 -13.24
N SER A 63 -29.13 -27.10 -13.21
CA SER A 63 -29.00 -28.44 -13.80
C SER A 63 -30.04 -29.38 -13.21
N MET A 64 -30.18 -29.43 -11.88
CA MET A 64 -31.17 -30.28 -11.22
C MET A 64 -32.61 -29.86 -11.58
N LEU A 65 -32.87 -28.55 -11.68
CA LEU A 65 -34.20 -28.05 -12.07
C LEU A 65 -34.56 -28.39 -13.51
N LEU A 66 -33.63 -28.23 -14.45
CA LEU A 66 -33.84 -28.52 -15.87
C LEU A 66 -34.05 -30.03 -16.11
N VAL A 67 -33.23 -30.88 -15.48
CA VAL A 67 -33.36 -32.36 -15.59
C VAL A 67 -34.69 -32.84 -15.03
N ASN A 68 -35.19 -32.21 -13.98
CA ASN A 68 -36.48 -32.52 -13.38
C ASN A 68 -37.68 -31.85 -14.10
N ASN A 69 -37.49 -31.23 -15.25
CA ASN A 69 -38.50 -30.49 -16.00
C ASN A 69 -39.24 -29.48 -15.13
N ALA A 70 -38.52 -28.71 -14.32
CA ALA A 70 -39.08 -27.66 -13.47
C ALA A 70 -39.90 -26.68 -14.31
N LYS A 71 -40.98 -26.18 -13.76
CA LYS A 71 -41.81 -25.17 -14.41
C LYS A 71 -41.07 -23.84 -14.47
N THR A 72 -41.41 -23.02 -15.48
CA THR A 72 -40.81 -21.70 -15.67
C THR A 72 -40.91 -20.83 -14.42
N GLU A 73 -42.05 -20.92 -13.67
CA GLU A 73 -42.25 -20.16 -12.43
C GLU A 73 -41.21 -20.52 -11.35
N GLN A 74 -40.83 -21.80 -11.25
CA GLN A 74 -39.80 -22.26 -10.32
C GLN A 74 -38.42 -21.77 -10.71
N LEU A 75 -38.15 -21.72 -12.02
CA LEU A 75 -36.86 -21.17 -12.53
C LEU A 75 -36.79 -19.68 -12.22
N VAL A 76 -37.84 -18.90 -12.44
CA VAL A 76 -37.96 -17.48 -12.15
C VAL A 76 -37.76 -17.21 -10.65
N GLU A 77 -38.44 -17.97 -9.79
CA GLU A 77 -38.32 -17.83 -8.34
C GLU A 77 -36.90 -18.06 -7.85
N ASN A 78 -36.20 -19.07 -8.38
CA ASN A 78 -34.80 -19.31 -8.03
C ASN A 78 -33.84 -18.22 -8.58
N LEU A 79 -34.09 -17.67 -9.78
CA LEU A 79 -33.37 -16.55 -10.33
C LEU A 79 -33.58 -15.29 -9.49
N ASP A 80 -34.83 -14.99 -9.10
CA ASP A 80 -35.17 -13.85 -8.24
C ASP A 80 -34.51 -13.95 -6.85
N ASN A 81 -34.44 -15.16 -6.29
CA ASN A 81 -33.72 -15.38 -5.04
C ASN A 81 -32.21 -15.15 -5.20
N PHE A 82 -31.64 -15.53 -6.33
CA PHE A 82 -30.23 -15.30 -6.61
C PHE A 82 -29.92 -13.80 -6.82
N VAL A 83 -30.78 -13.06 -7.48
CA VAL A 83 -30.63 -11.61 -7.72
C VAL A 83 -30.83 -10.76 -6.44
N LYS A 84 -31.29 -11.35 -5.32
CA LYS A 84 -31.32 -10.64 -4.03
C LYS A 84 -29.93 -10.35 -3.47
N GLU A 85 -28.88 -11.05 -3.95
CA GLU A 85 -27.50 -10.75 -3.58
C GLU A 85 -27.08 -9.38 -4.16
N GLU A 86 -26.57 -8.49 -3.32
CA GLU A 86 -26.29 -7.09 -3.64
C GLU A 86 -25.38 -6.87 -4.88
N PHE A 87 -24.59 -7.87 -5.21
CA PHE A 87 -23.63 -7.80 -6.34
C PHE A 87 -24.15 -8.43 -7.63
N VAL A 88 -25.37 -9.00 -7.63
CA VAL A 88 -26.02 -9.60 -8.81
C VAL A 88 -27.09 -8.65 -9.32
N LEU A 89 -26.96 -8.17 -10.55
CA LEU A 89 -27.92 -7.25 -11.17
C LEU A 89 -29.03 -7.97 -11.90
N ASP A 90 -28.68 -9.10 -12.55
CA ASP A 90 -29.58 -9.83 -13.45
C ASP A 90 -29.09 -11.26 -13.63
N ALA A 91 -30.05 -12.18 -13.79
CA ALA A 91 -29.76 -13.56 -14.14
C ALA A 91 -30.82 -14.12 -15.09
N ALA A 92 -30.37 -14.93 -16.06
CA ALA A 92 -31.25 -15.58 -17.03
C ALA A 92 -30.74 -16.97 -17.40
N VAL A 93 -31.66 -17.89 -17.66
CA VAL A 93 -31.40 -19.27 -18.11
C VAL A 93 -31.84 -19.41 -19.55
N TYR A 94 -30.95 -19.93 -20.36
CA TYR A 94 -31.17 -20.22 -21.77
C TYR A 94 -31.10 -21.73 -22.01
N ALA A 95 -31.95 -22.22 -22.90
CA ALA A 95 -31.86 -23.58 -23.40
C ALA A 95 -30.59 -23.80 -24.25
N ARG A 96 -30.30 -25.05 -24.57
CA ARG A 96 -29.16 -25.43 -25.44
C ARG A 96 -29.20 -24.80 -26.84
N ASN A 97 -30.39 -24.51 -27.35
CA ASN A 97 -30.63 -23.84 -28.64
C ASN A 97 -30.52 -22.30 -28.55
N GLY A 98 -30.28 -21.74 -27.36
CA GLY A 98 -30.23 -20.30 -27.09
C GLY A 98 -31.59 -19.65 -26.83
N GLU A 99 -32.65 -20.42 -26.73
CA GLU A 99 -33.98 -19.92 -26.35
C GLU A 99 -34.00 -19.54 -24.89
N LEU A 100 -34.63 -18.37 -24.55
CA LEU A 100 -34.78 -17.92 -23.16
C LEU A 100 -35.81 -18.77 -22.44
N LEU A 101 -35.43 -19.53 -21.45
CA LEU A 101 -36.31 -20.34 -20.61
C LEU A 101 -36.90 -19.56 -19.45
N ALA A 102 -36.04 -18.75 -18.77
CA ALA A 102 -36.45 -17.91 -17.64
C ALA A 102 -35.50 -16.76 -17.44
N GLN A 103 -35.99 -15.64 -16.89
CA GLN A 103 -35.15 -14.54 -16.44
C GLN A 103 -35.72 -13.97 -15.12
N SER A 104 -34.86 -13.30 -14.34
CA SER A 104 -35.28 -12.63 -13.12
C SER A 104 -36.29 -11.52 -13.42
N THR A 105 -37.25 -11.31 -12.50
CA THR A 105 -38.37 -10.38 -12.69
C THR A 105 -37.94 -8.94 -12.93
N ASN A 106 -36.87 -8.49 -12.28
CA ASN A 106 -36.34 -7.13 -12.40
C ASN A 106 -35.22 -7.03 -13.44
N SER A 107 -35.11 -7.98 -14.36
CA SER A 107 -34.08 -7.97 -15.38
C SER A 107 -34.26 -6.79 -16.34
N PRO A 108 -33.26 -5.94 -16.51
CA PRO A 108 -33.30 -4.87 -17.50
C PRO A 108 -33.36 -5.47 -18.92
N ASN A 109 -33.95 -4.75 -19.86
CA ASN A 109 -34.00 -5.20 -21.23
C ASN A 109 -32.56 -5.44 -21.75
N LEU A 110 -32.29 -6.64 -22.31
CA LEU A 110 -30.99 -7.03 -22.83
C LEU A 110 -30.40 -6.02 -23.84
N ARG A 111 -31.26 -5.39 -24.66
CA ARG A 111 -30.85 -4.37 -25.65
C ARG A 111 -30.31 -3.11 -24.95
N SER A 112 -30.96 -2.68 -23.86
CA SER A 112 -30.50 -1.57 -23.03
C SER A 112 -29.19 -1.90 -22.34
N LEU A 113 -29.04 -3.09 -21.79
CA LEU A 113 -27.86 -3.60 -21.12
C LEU A 113 -26.66 -3.71 -22.08
N LEU A 114 -26.91 -4.04 -23.35
CA LEU A 114 -25.89 -4.06 -24.39
C LEU A 114 -25.60 -2.68 -25.01
N GLY A 115 -26.26 -1.62 -24.53
CA GLY A 115 -26.12 -0.25 -25.06
C GLY A 115 -26.62 -0.09 -26.49
N LEU A 116 -27.52 -0.96 -26.96
CA LEU A 116 -28.04 -0.91 -28.33
C LEU A 116 -29.15 0.11 -28.51
N ASP A 117 -29.81 0.54 -27.43
CA ASP A 117 -30.91 1.50 -27.47
C ASP A 117 -30.43 2.95 -27.32
N LYS A 118 -29.30 3.19 -26.62
CA LYS A 118 -28.67 4.51 -26.46
C LYS A 118 -27.16 4.36 -26.41
N PRO A 119 -26.43 4.78 -27.47
CA PRO A 119 -24.97 4.63 -27.52
C PRO A 119 -24.19 5.45 -26.43
N GLU A 120 -24.85 6.43 -25.80
CA GLU A 120 -24.22 7.28 -24.77
C GLU A 120 -24.27 6.73 -23.35
N GLU A 121 -25.18 5.78 -23.05
CA GLU A 121 -25.32 5.14 -21.75
C GLU A 121 -24.79 3.69 -21.80
N LYS A 122 -23.53 3.52 -22.19
CA LYS A 122 -22.84 2.27 -21.96
C LYS A 122 -22.58 2.17 -20.46
N ASP A 123 -23.43 1.46 -19.72
CA ASP A 123 -23.20 1.12 -18.33
C ASP A 123 -22.01 0.16 -18.29
N THR A 124 -20.80 0.78 -18.37
CA THR A 124 -19.50 0.09 -18.40
C THR A 124 -19.18 -0.58 -17.05
N ASP A 125 -20.07 -0.47 -16.09
CA ASP A 125 -19.88 -0.92 -14.73
C ASP A 125 -20.53 -2.30 -14.45
N SER A 126 -20.87 -3.07 -15.49
CA SER A 126 -21.40 -4.43 -15.35
C SER A 126 -20.51 -5.47 -16.00
N GLN A 127 -20.38 -6.63 -15.36
CA GLN A 127 -19.66 -7.79 -15.88
C GLN A 127 -20.63 -8.93 -16.12
N GLN A 128 -20.74 -9.41 -17.35
CA GLN A 128 -21.55 -10.57 -17.69
C GLN A 128 -20.70 -11.84 -17.69
N ILE A 129 -21.23 -12.88 -17.04
CA ILE A 129 -20.65 -14.23 -17.00
C ILE A 129 -21.69 -15.20 -17.53
N VAL A 130 -21.28 -16.07 -18.42
CA VAL A 130 -22.10 -17.16 -18.94
C VAL A 130 -21.44 -18.48 -18.55
N GLU A 131 -22.17 -19.28 -17.76
CA GLU A 131 -21.72 -20.62 -17.36
C GLU A 131 -22.63 -21.69 -17.97
N PRO A 132 -22.08 -22.76 -18.56
CA PRO A 132 -22.86 -23.87 -19.07
C PRO A 132 -23.50 -24.68 -17.93
N ILE A 133 -24.73 -25.11 -18.14
CA ILE A 133 -25.47 -25.98 -17.25
C ILE A 133 -25.29 -27.41 -17.75
N TYR A 134 -24.57 -28.22 -16.98
CA TYR A 134 -24.26 -29.60 -17.33
C TYR A 134 -25.21 -30.56 -16.62
N SER A 135 -25.63 -31.61 -17.33
CA SER A 135 -26.26 -32.83 -16.79
C SER A 135 -25.45 -34.07 -17.12
N SER A 136 -25.94 -35.24 -16.73
CA SER A 136 -25.37 -36.53 -17.14
C SER A 136 -25.36 -36.72 -18.67
N ASN A 137 -26.22 -36.03 -19.39
CA ASN A 137 -26.42 -36.14 -20.85
C ASN A 137 -25.65 -35.05 -21.63
N GLY A 138 -24.87 -34.20 -20.94
CA GLY A 138 -24.12 -33.10 -21.53
C GLY A 138 -24.63 -31.73 -21.15
N VAL A 139 -24.47 -30.73 -22.02
CA VAL A 139 -24.94 -29.36 -21.80
C VAL A 139 -26.44 -29.28 -22.02
N GLU A 140 -27.19 -28.90 -21.00
CA GLU A 140 -28.64 -28.72 -21.07
C GLU A 140 -29.04 -27.27 -21.37
N GLY A 141 -28.17 -26.32 -20.99
CA GLY A 141 -28.42 -24.90 -21.21
C GLY A 141 -27.26 -24.02 -20.73
N PHE A 142 -27.56 -22.74 -20.60
CA PHE A 142 -26.58 -21.73 -20.17
C PHE A 142 -27.22 -20.80 -19.14
N LEU A 143 -26.48 -20.54 -18.08
CA LEU A 143 -26.81 -19.52 -17.09
C LEU A 143 -26.03 -18.26 -17.39
N ARG A 144 -26.70 -17.15 -17.70
CA ARG A 144 -26.12 -15.82 -17.80
C ARG A 144 -26.35 -15.09 -16.50
N VAL A 145 -25.32 -14.50 -15.93
CA VAL A 145 -25.39 -13.66 -14.73
C VAL A 145 -24.69 -12.34 -15.02
N THR A 146 -25.33 -11.24 -14.67
CA THR A 146 -24.75 -9.91 -14.74
C THR A 146 -24.40 -9.44 -13.34
N PHE A 147 -23.11 -9.20 -13.10
CA PHE A 147 -22.59 -8.72 -11.82
C PHE A 147 -22.32 -7.22 -11.87
N ASP A 148 -22.55 -6.53 -10.75
CA ASP A 148 -22.18 -5.12 -10.59
C ASP A 148 -20.67 -4.97 -10.45
N ALA A 149 -20.03 -4.38 -11.46
CA ALA A 149 -18.60 -4.10 -11.42
C ALA A 149 -18.22 -3.00 -10.40
N LYS A 150 -19.20 -2.20 -9.92
CA LYS A 150 -18.97 -1.22 -8.84
C LYS A 150 -18.50 -1.90 -7.56
N TYR A 151 -18.91 -3.14 -7.32
CA TYR A 151 -18.42 -3.92 -6.20
C TYR A 151 -16.92 -4.16 -6.27
N ALA A 152 -16.39 -4.48 -7.45
CA ALA A 152 -14.95 -4.60 -7.67
C ALA A 152 -14.23 -3.23 -7.57
N GLN A 153 -14.86 -2.16 -8.04
CA GLN A 153 -14.32 -0.79 -7.96
C GLN A 153 -14.31 -0.26 -6.53
N SER A 154 -15.31 -0.55 -5.72
CA SER A 154 -15.36 -0.15 -4.31
C SER A 154 -14.19 -0.76 -3.52
N THR A 155 -13.83 -2.00 -3.82
CA THR A 155 -12.66 -2.68 -3.26
C THR A 155 -11.36 -1.99 -3.70
N LYS A 156 -11.23 -1.62 -4.98
CA LYS A 156 -10.09 -0.81 -5.49
C LYS A 156 -9.97 0.54 -4.79
N SER A 157 -11.08 1.22 -4.57
CA SER A 157 -11.12 2.52 -3.89
C SER A 157 -10.65 2.41 -2.44
N LYS A 158 -11.14 1.43 -1.69
CA LYS A 158 -10.70 1.14 -0.31
C LYS A 158 -9.21 0.83 -0.24
N ILE A 159 -8.69 0.00 -1.16
CA ILE A 159 -7.27 -0.31 -1.27
C ILE A 159 -6.47 0.97 -1.54
N ASN A 160 -6.89 1.81 -2.49
CA ASN A 160 -6.23 3.08 -2.78
C ASN A 160 -6.18 4.00 -1.55
N GLN A 161 -7.28 4.11 -0.82
CA GLN A 161 -7.34 4.95 0.39
C GLN A 161 -6.38 4.45 1.49
N MET A 162 -6.30 3.12 1.68
CA MET A 162 -5.33 2.53 2.62
C MET A 162 -3.89 2.86 2.22
N PHE A 163 -3.54 2.73 0.94
CA PHE A 163 -2.19 3.06 0.47
C PHE A 163 -1.87 4.55 0.58
N HIS A 164 -2.81 5.44 0.28
CA HIS A 164 -2.59 6.89 0.48
C HIS A 164 -2.32 7.23 1.94
N ARG A 165 -3.05 6.62 2.86
CA ARG A 165 -2.80 6.77 4.29
C ARG A 165 -1.41 6.27 4.69
N LEU A 166 -1.03 5.10 4.21
CA LEU A 166 0.27 4.47 4.47
C LEU A 166 1.43 5.32 3.94
N TYR A 167 1.31 5.91 2.75
CA TYR A 167 2.29 6.88 2.21
C TYR A 167 2.42 8.10 3.13
N GLY A 168 1.31 8.65 3.60
CA GLY A 168 1.32 9.78 4.53
C GLY A 168 2.05 9.46 5.84
N GLU A 169 1.75 8.32 6.44
CA GLU A 169 2.38 7.87 7.68
C GLU A 169 3.90 7.67 7.53
N ILE A 170 4.35 7.07 6.43
CA ILE A 170 5.79 6.87 6.16
C ILE A 170 6.52 8.21 5.98
N ILE A 171 5.92 9.17 5.27
CA ILE A 171 6.52 10.50 5.10
C ILE A 171 6.66 11.21 6.46
N ILE A 172 5.63 11.12 7.31
CA ILE A 172 5.68 11.71 8.66
C ILE A 172 6.78 11.08 9.50
N VAL A 173 6.87 9.75 9.52
CA VAL A 173 7.93 9.02 10.26
C VAL A 173 9.31 9.40 9.76
N PHE A 174 9.49 9.54 8.44
CA PHE A 174 10.74 9.97 7.86
C PHE A 174 11.12 11.40 8.30
N LEU A 175 10.20 12.34 8.25
CA LEU A 175 10.42 13.73 8.70
C LEU A 175 10.80 13.77 10.17
N VAL A 176 10.08 13.03 11.03
CA VAL A 176 10.40 12.92 12.46
C VAL A 176 11.79 12.32 12.66
N GLY A 177 12.16 11.28 11.90
CA GLY A 177 13.49 10.68 11.94
C GLY A 177 14.61 11.65 11.56
N VAL A 178 14.40 12.47 10.53
CA VAL A 178 15.36 13.52 10.12
C VAL A 178 15.51 14.59 11.19
N LEU A 179 14.41 15.06 11.80
CA LEU A 179 14.45 16.04 12.90
C LEU A 179 15.16 15.47 14.13
N PHE A 180 14.91 14.20 14.46
CA PHE A 180 15.55 13.52 15.58
C PHE A 180 17.07 13.37 15.35
N ALA A 181 17.47 12.93 14.17
CA ALA A 181 18.89 12.81 13.80
C ALA A 181 19.60 14.16 13.83
N GLY A 182 18.96 15.22 13.35
CA GLY A 182 19.47 16.60 13.43
C GLY A 182 19.63 17.09 14.87
N SER A 183 18.67 16.82 15.73
CA SER A 183 18.71 17.15 17.15
C SER A 183 19.83 16.43 17.90
N LEU A 184 20.00 15.14 17.66
CA LEU A 184 21.11 14.35 18.23
C LEU A 184 22.45 14.89 17.77
N HIS A 185 22.62 15.17 16.49
CA HIS A 185 23.86 15.72 15.95
C HIS A 185 24.21 17.09 16.60
N TYR A 186 23.21 17.95 16.79
CA TYR A 186 23.40 19.23 17.47
C TYR A 186 23.84 19.04 18.94
N PHE A 187 23.19 18.12 19.66
CA PHE A 187 23.50 17.81 21.04
C PHE A 187 24.91 17.25 21.22
N PHE A 188 25.31 16.28 20.39
CA PHE A 188 26.67 15.73 20.41
C PHE A 188 27.73 16.76 20.02
N SER A 189 27.43 17.66 19.08
CA SER A 189 28.34 18.73 18.69
C SER A 189 28.59 19.72 19.84
N GLN A 190 27.55 20.05 20.62
CA GLN A 190 27.72 20.90 21.82
C GLN A 190 28.47 20.20 22.95
N TYR A 191 28.20 18.91 23.15
CA TYR A 191 28.87 18.13 24.19
C TYR A 191 30.38 17.99 23.93
N HIS A 192 30.79 17.79 22.70
CA HIS A 192 32.21 17.79 22.32
C HIS A 192 32.85 19.15 22.49
N ARG A 193 32.17 20.24 22.22
CA ARG A 193 32.72 21.61 22.41
C ARG A 193 32.98 21.93 23.88
N SER A 194 32.08 21.52 24.79
CA SER A 194 32.24 21.78 26.23
C SER A 194 33.44 21.00 26.83
N ARG A 195 33.74 19.80 26.34
CA ARG A 195 34.90 19.03 26.82
C ARG A 195 36.25 19.63 26.37
N VAL A 196 36.32 20.18 25.16
CA VAL A 196 37.56 20.81 24.66
C VAL A 196 37.90 22.06 25.45
N HIS A 197 36.91 22.87 25.87
CA HIS A 197 37.17 24.07 26.69
C HIS A 197 37.58 23.76 28.13
N VAL A 198 37.26 22.59 28.69
CA VAL A 198 37.68 22.20 30.04
C VAL A 198 39.12 21.76 30.09
N VAL A 199 39.65 21.16 29.00
CA VAL A 199 41.07 20.75 28.92
C VAL A 199 42.00 21.93 28.70
N GLU A 200 41.55 23.02 28.04
CA GLU A 200 42.38 24.19 27.77
C GLU A 200 42.51 25.19 28.96
N LYS A 201 41.74 24.98 30.03
CA LYS A 201 41.79 25.78 31.27
C LYS A 201 42.51 25.10 32.44
N ALA A 202 43.28 24.02 32.22
CA ALA A 202 44.20 23.58 33.24
C ALA A 202 45.29 24.65 33.39
N PRO A 203 45.44 25.32 34.54
CA PRO A 203 46.45 26.35 34.71
C PRO A 203 47.79 25.69 34.57
N MET A 204 48.59 26.17 33.61
CA MET A 204 50.02 25.84 33.59
C MET A 204 50.62 26.15 34.94
N PRO A 205 51.36 25.25 35.58
CA PRO A 205 52.07 25.54 36.80
C PRO A 205 53.00 26.72 36.53
N SER A 206 52.71 27.85 37.14
CA SER A 206 53.52 29.07 36.98
C SER A 206 54.92 28.78 37.47
N ASN A 207 55.90 28.95 36.61
CA ASN A 207 57.33 28.80 36.86
C ASN A 207 57.88 29.79 37.93
N LYS A 208 57.07 30.22 38.87
CA LYS A 208 57.53 31.10 39.98
C LYS A 208 58.37 30.36 41.03
N ALA A 209 58.28 29.03 41.09
CA ALA A 209 59.09 28.26 42.07
C ALA A 209 60.55 28.15 41.69
N THR A 210 60.89 28.17 40.38
CA THR A 210 62.28 28.01 39.89
C THR A 210 63.07 29.33 40.06
N GLN A 211 62.44 30.48 40.03
CA GLN A 211 63.13 31.78 40.22
C GLN A 211 63.48 32.07 41.69
N SER A 212 62.72 31.53 42.63
CA SER A 212 63.04 31.73 44.08
C SER A 212 64.24 30.91 44.53
N MET A 213 64.42 29.71 43.96
CA MET A 213 65.58 28.86 44.29
C MET A 213 66.89 29.39 43.71
N SER A 214 66.90 29.96 42.53
CA SER A 214 68.09 30.56 41.95
C SER A 214 68.59 31.80 42.73
N LYS A 215 67.64 32.59 43.28
CA LYS A 215 68.03 33.75 44.10
C LYS A 215 68.54 33.35 45.46
N LEU A 216 68.09 32.28 46.10
CA LEU A 216 68.66 31.75 47.32
C LEU A 216 70.04 31.11 47.11
N PHE A 217 70.32 30.53 45.97
CA PHE A 217 71.66 29.98 45.65
C PHE A 217 72.71 31.04 45.45
N HIS A 218 72.40 32.19 44.88
CA HIS A 218 73.32 33.32 44.68
C HIS A 218 73.53 34.11 45.98
N GLN A 219 72.60 34.18 46.93
CA GLN A 219 72.78 34.82 48.24
C GLN A 219 73.68 34.02 49.17
N ARG A 220 73.65 32.67 49.09
CA ARG A 220 74.61 31.82 49.88
C ARG A 220 76.06 31.91 49.44
N ARG A 221 76.36 32.19 48.20
CA ARG A 221 77.72 32.34 47.67
C ARG A 221 78.39 33.65 48.05
N ARG A 222 77.62 34.68 48.48
CA ARG A 222 78.18 35.98 48.93
C ARG A 222 78.51 36.05 50.43
N ARG A 223 78.20 34.98 51.23
CA ARG A 223 78.54 34.93 52.68
C ARG A 223 79.78 34.10 53.00
N VAL A 224 80.47 33.58 52.01
CA VAL A 224 81.70 32.73 52.19
C VAL A 224 82.88 33.37 51.52
N ARG A 225 82.94 34.67 51.38
CA ARG A 225 84.09 35.47 51.07
C ARG A 225 84.33 36.55 52.10
#